data_a52e158e39a787ef50ff0d1801d8f385
#
_entry.id   a52e158e39a787ef50ff0d1801d8f385
#
_cell.length_a   1.000
_cell.length_b   1.000
_cell.length_c   1.000
_cell.angle_alpha   90.00
_cell.angle_beta   90.00
_cell.angle_gamma   90.00
#
_symmetry.space_group_name_H-M   'P 1'
#
loop_
_entity.id
_entity.type
_entity.pdbx_description
1 polymer ?
#
loop_
_entity_poly.entity_id
_entity_poly.type
_entity_poly.pdbx_seq_one_letter_code
_entity_poly.pdbx_strand_id
1 'polypeptide(L)'
;MGHGKGVDWWTLGILMFEMNAGYDPFTDEDPMIIYQNIIRGKPKTPKEFHKDLKSIIKHLLQADVSKRLGMLKGGAEDVKQHRLFSGIDWKALLSKRVPMSYKPSIKSAGDTSNFNSYPDSDNIAQSLKPGDDPFL
;
A
#
# COMPACT_ATOMS: atom_id res chain seq x y z
N MET A 1 -15.93 -16.50 1.41
CA MET A 1 -16.22 -15.13 0.92
C MET A 1 -14.99 -14.63 0.18
N GLY A 2 -15.14 -14.19 -1.07
CA GLY A 2 -14.03 -13.67 -1.85
C GLY A 2 -13.65 -12.23 -1.46
N HIS A 3 -12.45 -11.81 -1.88
CA HIS A 3 -11.98 -10.44 -1.72
C HIS A 3 -12.32 -9.62 -2.97
N GLY A 4 -12.59 -8.33 -2.78
CA GLY A 4 -12.77 -7.39 -3.87
C GLY A 4 -11.71 -6.28 -3.81
N LYS A 5 -11.67 -5.42 -4.83
CA LYS A 5 -10.74 -4.27 -4.94
C LYS A 5 -10.69 -3.33 -3.71
N GLY A 6 -11.66 -3.45 -2.82
CA GLY A 6 -11.66 -2.69 -1.58
C GLY A 6 -10.50 -2.99 -0.65
N VAL A 7 -9.90 -4.20 -0.72
CA VAL A 7 -8.72 -4.53 0.09
C VAL A 7 -7.50 -3.73 -0.36
N ASP A 8 -7.34 -3.49 -1.65
CA ASP A 8 -6.21 -2.71 -2.19
C ASP A 8 -6.28 -1.24 -1.76
N TRP A 9 -7.49 -0.67 -1.69
CA TRP A 9 -7.67 0.68 -1.16
C TRP A 9 -7.37 0.78 0.34
N TRP A 10 -7.70 -0.25 1.10
CA TRP A 10 -7.32 -0.35 2.50
C TRP A 10 -5.81 -0.42 2.67
N THR A 11 -5.14 -1.32 1.93
CA THR A 11 -3.67 -1.47 2.00
C THR A 11 -2.94 -0.21 1.54
N LEU A 12 -3.48 0.54 0.57
CA LEU A 12 -2.95 1.86 0.23
C LEU A 12 -3.00 2.80 1.45
N GLY A 13 -4.08 2.78 2.22
CA GLY A 13 -4.21 3.57 3.45
C GLY A 13 -3.18 3.18 4.51
N ILE A 14 -2.92 1.88 4.70
CA ILE A 14 -1.85 1.35 5.56
C ILE A 14 -0.50 1.88 5.09
N LEU A 15 -0.15 1.67 3.81
CA LEU A 15 1.13 2.10 3.23
C LEU A 15 1.36 3.60 3.40
N MET A 16 0.33 4.42 3.14
CA MET A 16 0.44 5.88 3.32
C MET A 16 0.70 6.26 4.78
N PHE A 17 0.11 5.54 5.72
CA PHE A 17 0.38 5.74 7.14
C PHE A 17 1.82 5.36 7.48
N GLU A 18 2.25 4.14 7.12
CA GLU A 18 3.59 3.60 7.43
C GLU A 18 4.71 4.45 6.84
N MET A 19 4.58 4.88 5.60
CA MET A 19 5.57 5.76 4.94
C MET A 19 5.78 7.09 5.68
N ASN A 20 4.80 7.55 6.45
CA ASN A 20 4.88 8.82 7.18
C ASN A 20 5.12 8.65 8.68
N ALA A 21 4.72 7.53 9.27
CA ALA A 21 4.87 7.25 10.71
C ALA A 21 6.10 6.38 11.03
N GLY A 22 6.51 5.51 10.09
CA GLY A 22 7.54 4.50 10.33
C GLY A 22 7.04 3.25 11.08
N TYR A 23 5.73 3.13 11.33
CA TYR A 23 5.10 1.99 11.99
C TYR A 23 3.65 1.80 11.50
N ASP A 24 3.10 0.60 11.71
CA ASP A 24 1.74 0.23 11.32
C ASP A 24 0.67 0.98 12.13
N PRO A 25 -0.44 1.44 11.50
CA PRO A 25 -1.48 2.23 12.15
C PRO A 25 -2.27 1.48 13.24
N PHE A 26 -2.22 0.15 13.26
CA PHE A 26 -3.01 -0.70 14.15
C PHE A 26 -2.16 -1.55 15.09
N THR A 27 -0.83 -1.35 15.08
CA THR A 27 0.12 -2.08 15.93
C THR A 27 -0.26 -1.98 17.41
N ASP A 28 -0.14 -3.12 18.10
CA ASP A 28 -0.24 -3.28 19.55
C ASP A 28 0.58 -4.50 19.98
N GLU A 29 0.92 -4.61 21.26
CA GLU A 29 1.59 -5.79 21.82
C GLU A 29 0.65 -7.00 21.88
N ASP A 30 -0.65 -6.76 22.08
CA ASP A 30 -1.68 -7.80 22.10
C ASP A 30 -2.33 -7.97 20.71
N PRO A 31 -2.17 -9.15 20.06
CA PRO A 31 -2.81 -9.44 18.77
C PRO A 31 -4.32 -9.24 18.76
N MET A 32 -5.00 -9.48 19.88
CA MET A 32 -6.46 -9.28 19.97
C MET A 32 -6.83 -7.81 19.88
N ILE A 33 -5.98 -6.92 20.43
CA ILE A 33 -6.16 -5.47 20.32
C ILE A 33 -5.90 -5.01 18.89
N ILE A 34 -4.92 -5.57 18.18
CA ILE A 34 -4.68 -5.31 16.76
C ILE A 34 -5.96 -5.60 15.96
N TYR A 35 -6.57 -6.78 16.12
CA TYR A 35 -7.82 -7.12 15.42
C TYR A 35 -8.96 -6.17 15.75
N GLN A 36 -9.12 -5.78 17.01
CA GLN A 36 -10.15 -4.82 17.40
C GLN A 36 -9.91 -3.44 16.78
N ASN A 37 -8.67 -2.97 16.71
CA ASN A 37 -8.31 -1.70 16.10
C ASN A 37 -8.59 -1.70 14.59
N ILE A 38 -8.28 -2.80 13.90
CA ILE A 38 -8.60 -3.00 12.48
C ILE A 38 -10.11 -2.95 12.25
N ILE A 39 -10.89 -3.68 13.05
CA ILE A 39 -12.37 -3.72 12.95
C ILE A 39 -12.96 -2.33 13.19
N ARG A 40 -12.41 -1.57 14.12
CA ARG A 40 -12.85 -0.19 14.39
C ARG A 40 -12.53 0.76 13.25
N GLY A 41 -11.49 0.48 12.44
CA GLY A 41 -11.04 1.31 11.32
C GLY A 41 -10.66 2.74 11.71
N LYS A 42 -10.15 2.94 12.93
CA LYS A 42 -9.80 4.27 13.46
C LYS A 42 -8.34 4.30 13.94
N PRO A 43 -7.38 4.45 13.01
CA PRO A 43 -5.98 4.55 13.38
C PRO A 43 -5.73 5.83 14.20
N LYS A 44 -4.84 5.75 15.17
CA LYS A 44 -4.36 6.92 15.92
C LYS A 44 -3.33 7.66 15.08
N THR A 45 -3.77 8.63 14.28
CA THR A 45 -2.87 9.42 13.46
C THR A 45 -2.03 10.40 14.30
N PRO A 46 -0.70 10.46 14.09
CA PRO A 46 0.17 11.44 14.74
C PRO A 46 -0.30 12.88 14.52
N LYS A 47 -0.04 13.74 15.51
CA LYS A 47 -0.43 15.17 15.43
C LYS A 47 0.30 15.90 14.30
N GLU A 48 1.49 15.46 14.00
CA GLU A 48 2.43 16.01 13.01
C GLU A 48 2.00 15.77 11.57
N PHE A 49 1.13 14.77 11.33
CA PHE A 49 0.63 14.50 9.99
C PHE A 49 -0.12 15.70 9.43
N HIS A 50 0.19 16.04 8.17
CA HIS A 50 -0.56 17.08 7.45
C HIS A 50 -2.06 16.74 7.39
N LYS A 51 -2.90 17.74 7.44
CA LYS A 51 -4.37 17.58 7.48
C LYS A 51 -4.92 16.75 6.31
N ASP A 52 -4.37 16.94 5.11
CA ASP A 52 -4.85 16.22 3.92
C ASP A 52 -4.38 14.76 3.92
N LEU A 53 -3.20 14.46 4.51
CA LEU A 53 -2.77 13.08 4.75
C LEU A 53 -3.67 12.38 5.76
N LYS A 54 -3.99 13.03 6.89
CA LYS A 54 -4.97 12.51 7.87
C LYS A 54 -6.32 12.22 7.21
N SER A 55 -6.76 13.13 6.34
CA SER A 55 -8.03 13.01 5.64
C SER A 55 -8.06 11.77 4.76
N ILE A 56 -7.08 11.60 3.86
CA ILE A 56 -7.09 10.47 2.93
C ILE A 56 -6.93 9.13 3.64
N ILE A 57 -6.04 9.03 4.64
CA ILE A 57 -5.88 7.81 5.46
C ILE A 57 -7.21 7.43 6.13
N LYS A 58 -7.89 8.40 6.75
CA LYS A 58 -9.19 8.17 7.37
C LYS A 58 -10.24 7.64 6.38
N HIS A 59 -10.25 8.13 5.15
CA HIS A 59 -11.20 7.72 4.13
C HIS A 59 -10.84 6.38 3.48
N LEU A 60 -9.57 6.03 3.39
CA LEU A 60 -9.10 4.72 2.91
C LEU A 60 -9.28 3.63 3.97
N LEU A 61 -9.01 3.93 5.25
CA LEU A 61 -9.15 2.99 6.37
C LEU A 61 -10.57 2.96 6.95
N GLN A 62 -11.59 3.03 6.08
CA GLN A 62 -12.98 2.82 6.48
C GLN A 62 -13.28 1.32 6.62
N ALA A 63 -13.74 0.89 7.80
CA ALA A 63 -14.16 -0.49 8.04
C ALA A 63 -15.33 -0.88 7.11
N ASP A 64 -16.30 0.02 6.95
CA ASP A 64 -17.39 -0.14 5.98
C ASP A 64 -16.86 0.08 4.56
N VAL A 65 -16.73 -1.02 3.81
CA VAL A 65 -16.22 -1.02 2.43
C VAL A 65 -17.02 -0.10 1.51
N SER A 66 -18.34 0.03 1.73
CA SER A 66 -19.18 0.89 0.89
C SER A 66 -18.90 2.38 1.04
N LYS A 67 -18.28 2.78 2.16
CA LYS A 67 -17.88 4.16 2.47
C LYS A 67 -16.40 4.43 2.21
N ARG A 68 -15.65 3.39 1.87
CA ARG A 68 -14.20 3.50 1.64
C ARG A 68 -13.92 4.28 0.37
N LEU A 69 -12.99 5.23 0.45
CA LEU A 69 -12.51 5.95 -0.73
C LEU A 69 -11.92 4.96 -1.75
N GLY A 70 -12.26 5.14 -3.02
CA GLY A 70 -11.97 4.19 -4.10
C GLY A 70 -13.07 3.15 -4.33
N MET A 71 -14.01 3.00 -3.39
CA MET A 71 -15.20 2.14 -3.54
C MET A 71 -16.48 2.93 -3.81
N LEU A 72 -16.42 4.25 -3.75
CA LEU A 72 -17.52 5.14 -4.09
C LEU A 72 -17.76 5.16 -5.61
N LYS A 73 -18.78 5.91 -6.04
CA LYS A 73 -19.22 5.96 -7.45
C LYS A 73 -18.11 6.32 -8.45
N GLY A 74 -17.21 7.23 -8.08
CA GLY A 74 -16.09 7.66 -8.92
C GLY A 74 -14.88 6.70 -8.89
N GLY A 75 -14.85 5.73 -7.98
CA GLY A 75 -13.78 4.74 -7.90
C GLY A 75 -12.39 5.39 -7.70
N ALA A 76 -11.43 5.02 -8.55
CA ALA A 76 -10.07 5.55 -8.49
C ALA A 76 -9.99 7.07 -8.72
N GLU A 77 -10.94 7.65 -9.45
CA GLU A 77 -10.96 9.10 -9.69
C GLU A 77 -11.25 9.88 -8.40
N ASP A 78 -12.10 9.35 -7.50
CA ASP A 78 -12.33 9.97 -6.19
C ASP A 78 -11.03 10.04 -5.37
N VAL A 79 -10.17 9.01 -5.48
CA VAL A 79 -8.85 8.98 -4.84
C VAL A 79 -7.93 10.02 -5.46
N LYS A 80 -7.83 10.08 -6.79
CA LYS A 80 -6.96 11.01 -7.51
C LYS A 80 -7.34 12.48 -7.28
N GLN A 81 -8.65 12.74 -7.10
CA GLN A 81 -9.18 14.09 -6.85
C GLN A 81 -9.05 14.53 -5.40
N HIS A 82 -8.59 13.64 -4.49
CA HIS A 82 -8.37 14.04 -3.11
C HIS A 82 -7.32 15.17 -3.02
N ARG A 83 -7.55 16.12 -2.12
CA ARG A 83 -6.70 17.32 -1.95
C ARG A 83 -5.22 17.04 -1.78
N LEU A 84 -4.86 15.89 -1.20
CA LEU A 84 -3.46 15.47 -1.08
C LEU A 84 -2.75 15.39 -2.43
N PHE A 85 -3.48 15.09 -3.48
CA PHE A 85 -2.97 14.90 -4.84
C PHE A 85 -3.24 16.09 -5.78
N SER A 86 -3.70 17.23 -5.25
CA SER A 86 -4.12 18.38 -6.05
C SER A 86 -3.05 18.97 -6.98
N GLY A 87 -1.77 18.69 -6.74
CA GLY A 87 -0.66 19.14 -7.58
C GLY A 87 -0.13 18.10 -8.57
N ILE A 88 -0.76 16.93 -8.66
CA ILE A 88 -0.25 15.82 -9.49
C ILE A 88 -0.86 15.87 -10.89
N ASP A 89 -0.01 16.00 -11.91
CA ASP A 89 -0.37 15.70 -13.30
C ASP A 89 -0.29 14.18 -13.53
N TRP A 90 -1.42 13.49 -13.36
CA TRP A 90 -1.52 12.06 -13.52
C TRP A 90 -1.11 11.56 -14.91
N LYS A 91 -1.39 12.35 -15.96
CA LYS A 91 -1.00 11.99 -17.33
C LYS A 91 0.50 12.08 -17.54
N ALA A 92 1.13 13.12 -17.00
CA ALA A 92 2.58 13.26 -17.04
C ALA A 92 3.26 12.15 -16.18
N LEU A 93 2.68 11.82 -15.02
CA LEU A 93 3.17 10.75 -14.14
C LEU A 93 3.14 9.39 -14.85
N LEU A 94 2.00 9.01 -15.44
CA LEU A 94 1.86 7.76 -16.18
C LEU A 94 2.80 7.65 -17.38
N SER A 95 3.05 8.78 -18.06
CA SER A 95 3.99 8.84 -19.18
C SER A 95 5.46 9.04 -18.76
N LYS A 96 5.76 8.92 -17.45
CA LYS A 96 7.12 9.04 -16.88
C LYS A 96 7.81 10.37 -17.18
N ARG A 97 7.06 11.45 -17.37
CA ARG A 97 7.58 12.80 -17.66
C ARG A 97 7.79 13.66 -16.42
N VAL A 98 7.30 13.21 -15.26
CA VAL A 98 7.52 13.90 -13.99
C VAL A 98 8.93 13.58 -13.49
N PRO A 99 9.77 14.57 -13.22
CA PRO A 99 11.07 14.33 -12.60
C PRO A 99 10.91 13.79 -11.20
N MET A 100 11.59 12.67 -10.90
CA MET A 100 11.59 12.07 -9.57
C MET A 100 12.69 12.69 -8.71
N SER A 101 12.38 12.99 -7.46
CA SER A 101 13.35 13.48 -6.47
C SER A 101 14.39 12.43 -6.07
N TYR A 102 14.02 11.16 -6.16
CA TYR A 102 14.90 10.03 -5.86
C TYR A 102 14.94 9.07 -7.05
N LYS A 103 16.15 8.68 -7.45
CA LYS A 103 16.40 7.61 -8.40
C LYS A 103 17.42 6.66 -7.78
N PRO A 104 17.16 5.35 -7.71
CA PRO A 104 18.14 4.38 -7.28
C PRO A 104 19.38 4.45 -8.16
N SER A 105 20.57 4.32 -7.57
CA SER A 105 21.81 4.16 -8.33
C SER A 105 21.85 2.75 -8.90
N ILE A 106 21.87 2.63 -10.22
CA ILE A 106 21.93 1.35 -10.94
C ILE A 106 23.10 1.43 -11.93
N LYS A 107 24.06 0.52 -11.79
CA LYS A 107 25.27 0.48 -12.62
C LYS A 107 25.05 -0.26 -13.93
N SER A 108 24.17 -1.25 -13.95
CA SER A 108 23.84 -2.09 -15.12
C SER A 108 22.45 -2.70 -14.98
N ALA A 109 21.92 -3.30 -16.03
CA ALA A 109 20.60 -3.96 -16.03
C ALA A 109 20.49 -5.11 -15.01
N GLY A 110 21.59 -5.74 -14.63
CA GLY A 110 21.65 -6.82 -13.64
C GLY A 110 22.20 -6.38 -12.27
N ASP A 111 22.25 -5.08 -11.99
CA ASP A 111 22.80 -4.58 -10.73
C ASP A 111 21.84 -4.86 -9.56
N THR A 112 22.29 -5.70 -8.62
CA THR A 112 21.58 -6.08 -7.40
C THR A 112 22.10 -5.36 -6.15
N SER A 113 22.98 -4.36 -6.30
CA SER A 113 23.64 -3.71 -5.16
C SER A 113 22.70 -2.98 -4.19
N ASN A 114 21.45 -2.69 -4.60
CA ASN A 114 20.41 -2.10 -3.76
C ASN A 114 19.62 -3.15 -2.95
N PHE A 115 19.96 -4.44 -3.05
CA PHE A 115 19.30 -5.53 -2.36
C PHE A 115 20.29 -6.24 -1.43
N ASN A 116 19.80 -6.74 -0.29
CA ASN A 116 20.60 -7.58 0.58
C ASN A 116 20.94 -8.89 -0.14
N SER A 117 22.18 -9.36 0.04
CA SER A 117 22.57 -10.70 -0.41
C SER A 117 21.98 -11.74 0.53
N TYR A 118 21.29 -12.72 -0.03
CA TYR A 118 20.81 -13.89 0.69
C TYR A 118 21.56 -15.11 0.15
N PRO A 119 21.97 -16.07 1.02
CA PRO A 119 22.49 -17.35 0.54
C PRO A 119 21.42 -18.05 -0.28
N ASP A 120 21.83 -18.66 -1.40
CA ASP A 120 20.94 -19.51 -2.16
C ASP A 120 20.40 -20.59 -1.23
N SER A 121 19.08 -20.76 -1.18
CA SER A 121 18.51 -21.88 -0.45
C SER A 121 18.88 -23.17 -1.20
N ASP A 122 19.45 -24.17 -0.49
CA ASP A 122 19.69 -25.51 -1.05
C ASP A 122 18.40 -26.19 -1.53
N ASN A 123 17.25 -25.65 -1.17
CA ASN A 123 15.93 -25.93 -1.73
C ASN A 123 15.67 -25.07 -2.98
N ILE A 124 16.51 -25.20 -4.00
CA ILE A 124 16.07 -24.93 -5.36
C ILE A 124 14.86 -25.82 -5.57
N ALA A 125 13.71 -25.22 -5.71
CA ALA A 125 12.43 -25.87 -5.90
C ALA A 125 12.64 -27.14 -6.74
N GLN A 126 12.33 -28.29 -6.16
CA GLN A 126 12.07 -29.47 -6.96
C GLN A 126 11.12 -28.96 -8.03
N SER A 127 11.60 -28.92 -9.27
CA SER A 127 10.83 -28.40 -10.39
C SER A 127 9.47 -29.10 -10.32
N LEU A 128 8.43 -28.35 -10.01
CA LEU A 128 7.07 -28.81 -10.05
C LEU A 128 6.90 -29.47 -11.42
N LYS A 129 6.64 -30.79 -11.44
CA LYS A 129 6.36 -31.46 -12.71
C LYS A 129 5.12 -30.82 -13.29
N PRO A 130 5.02 -30.72 -14.63
CA PRO A 130 3.78 -30.25 -15.26
C PRO A 130 2.62 -31.12 -14.73
N GLY A 131 1.69 -30.49 -14.00
CA GLY A 131 0.56 -31.15 -13.35
C GLY A 131 0.58 -31.13 -11.81
N ASP A 132 1.67 -30.67 -11.16
CA ASP A 132 1.75 -30.56 -9.71
C ASP A 132 1.37 -29.17 -9.17
N ASP A 133 0.84 -28.28 -10.02
CA ASP A 133 0.35 -26.98 -9.59
C ASP A 133 -0.99 -27.13 -8.85
N PRO A 134 -1.05 -26.92 -7.52
CA PRO A 134 -2.28 -27.07 -6.76
C PRO A 134 -3.34 -26.00 -7.07
N PHE A 135 -3.06 -25.06 -7.99
CA PHE A 135 -3.94 -23.95 -8.35
C PHE A 135 -4.41 -24.00 -9.83
N LEU A 136 -4.07 -25.07 -10.59
CA LEU A 136 -4.57 -25.31 -11.94
C LEU A 136 -5.62 -26.42 -11.96
#